data_3f282338bfbec5bacf26cc7916e3f424
#
_entry.id   3f282338bfbec5bacf26cc7916e3f424
#
_cell.length_a   1.000
_cell.length_b   1.000
_cell.length_c   1.000
_cell.angle_alpha   90.00
_cell.angle_beta   90.00
_cell.angle_gamma   90.00
#
_symmetry.space_group_name_H-M   'P 1'
#
loop_
_entity.id
_entity.type
_entity.pdbx_description
1 polymer ?
#
loop_
_entity_poly.entity_id
_entity_poly.type
_entity_poly.pdbx_seq_one_letter_code
_entity_poly.pdbx_strand_id
1 'polypeptide(L)'
;IDRVNHNYGKIHEQETVEFRLKRFDPSGKKLLGEETLKIAGAACRKVGLGKDVTDKFLGGIPGVQKEGTDGIIVAARWVLHKMPPQIRTVCLEFFGQVREAVPAIVEITDYFKPGGVGHAAGVQLAGLEHLDERYVKAVGYATKAKRHGRPKMVLIGDLVGADENAVMAAASDVVRMCNLRGAEGFVAVNGETRKKFWLDRSRTAAISRHTNAFKLNEDVVIPLPRMGDYCDGIERINIELSTQ
;
A
#
# COMPACT_ATOMS: atom_id res chain seq x y z
N ILE A 1 14.32 22.77 -10.01
CA ILE A 1 13.12 22.39 -10.78
C ILE A 1 11.96 23.23 -10.29
N ASP A 2 11.40 24.01 -11.18
CA ASP A 2 10.32 24.93 -10.84
C ASP A 2 8.98 24.20 -10.67
N ARG A 3 8.68 23.28 -11.56
CA ARG A 3 7.41 22.58 -11.53
C ARG A 3 7.47 21.22 -12.23
N VAL A 4 6.91 20.23 -11.56
CA VAL A 4 6.59 18.93 -12.14
C VAL A 4 5.08 18.77 -12.12
N ASN A 5 4.46 18.55 -13.26
CA ASN A 5 3.04 18.27 -13.36
C ASN A 5 2.83 16.76 -13.37
N HIS A 6 2.30 16.25 -12.27
CA HIS A 6 1.82 14.87 -12.16
C HIS A 6 0.32 14.84 -12.33
N ASN A 7 -0.18 13.93 -13.12
CA ASN A 7 -1.60 13.64 -13.15
C ASN A 7 -1.89 12.41 -12.30
N TYR A 8 -2.11 12.62 -10.99
CA TYR A 8 -2.49 11.58 -10.03
C TYR A 8 -1.57 10.35 -9.98
N GLY A 9 -0.27 10.54 -10.13
CA GLY A 9 0.69 9.44 -10.14
C GLY A 9 0.63 8.53 -11.36
N LYS A 10 -0.05 8.97 -12.41
CA LYS A 10 -0.19 8.23 -13.67
C LYS A 10 0.60 8.89 -14.79
N ILE A 11 1.84 9.23 -14.51
CA ILE A 11 2.74 9.84 -15.50
C ILE A 11 2.91 8.94 -16.72
N HIS A 12 3.00 7.63 -16.50
CA HIS A 12 3.17 6.66 -17.57
C HIS A 12 2.01 6.58 -18.57
N GLU A 13 0.82 7.07 -18.18
CA GLU A 13 -0.36 7.13 -19.05
C GLU A 13 -0.33 8.37 -19.96
N GLN A 14 0.58 9.31 -19.72
CA GLN A 14 0.75 10.49 -20.55
C GLN A 14 1.62 10.15 -21.77
N GLU A 15 1.26 10.67 -22.93
CA GLU A 15 2.09 10.56 -24.13
C GLU A 15 3.46 11.24 -23.90
N THR A 16 3.40 12.45 -23.37
CA THR A 16 4.58 13.27 -23.05
C THR A 16 4.42 13.98 -21.71
N VAL A 17 5.47 13.94 -20.90
CA VAL A 17 5.59 14.68 -19.65
C VAL A 17 6.57 15.81 -19.82
N GLU A 18 6.20 17.02 -19.44
CA GLU A 18 7.05 18.21 -19.53
C GLU A 18 7.58 18.60 -18.14
N PHE A 19 8.89 18.77 -18.07
CA PHE A 19 9.58 19.26 -16.88
C PHE A 19 10.19 20.64 -17.20
N ARG A 20 9.80 21.66 -16.43
CA ARG A 20 10.40 22.98 -16.53
C ARG A 20 11.52 23.11 -15.51
N LEU A 21 12.71 23.31 -15.99
CA LEU A 21 13.93 23.43 -15.20
C LEU A 21 14.40 24.88 -15.18
N LYS A 22 14.67 25.40 -13.98
CA LYS A 22 15.34 26.69 -13.77
C LYS A 22 16.65 26.43 -13.07
N ARG A 23 17.73 26.92 -13.65
CA ARG A 23 19.06 26.82 -13.05
C ARG A 23 19.44 28.16 -12.45
N PHE A 24 19.86 28.13 -11.21
CA PHE A 24 20.31 29.29 -10.48
C PHE A 24 21.80 29.18 -10.15
N ASP A 25 22.42 30.30 -9.86
CA ASP A 25 23.77 30.36 -9.29
C ASP A 25 23.79 29.72 -7.89
N PRO A 26 24.98 29.45 -7.30
CA PRO A 26 25.08 28.82 -5.96
C PRO A 26 24.40 29.65 -4.85
N SER A 27 24.18 30.94 -5.04
CA SER A 27 23.46 31.76 -4.08
C SER A 27 21.94 31.65 -4.18
N GLY A 28 21.44 31.02 -5.24
CA GLY A 28 20.01 30.88 -5.53
C GLY A 28 19.32 32.17 -6.01
N LYS A 29 20.07 33.25 -6.23
CA LYS A 29 19.50 34.58 -6.55
C LYS A 29 19.49 34.90 -8.05
N LYS A 30 20.49 34.43 -8.78
CA LYS A 30 20.63 34.74 -10.21
C LYS A 30 20.20 33.53 -11.05
N LEU A 31 19.18 33.73 -11.89
CA LEU A 31 18.77 32.74 -12.88
C LEU A 31 19.87 32.64 -13.96
N LEU A 32 20.40 31.40 -14.13
CA LEU A 32 21.43 31.10 -15.14
C LEU A 32 20.84 30.57 -16.45
N GLY A 33 19.64 29.98 -16.38
CA GLY A 33 18.97 29.47 -17.59
C GLY A 33 17.67 28.77 -17.26
N GLU A 34 16.84 28.60 -18.29
CA GLU A 34 15.61 27.83 -18.26
C GLU A 34 15.60 26.84 -19.41
N GLU A 35 15.10 25.65 -19.17
CA GLU A 35 14.87 24.65 -20.21
C GLU A 35 13.59 23.86 -19.94
N THR A 36 12.98 23.37 -20.99
CA THR A 36 11.85 22.41 -20.89
C THR A 36 12.30 21.07 -21.45
N LEU A 37 12.29 20.08 -20.58
CA LEU A 37 12.59 18.71 -20.95
C LEU A 37 11.29 17.96 -21.19
N LYS A 38 11.18 17.30 -22.36
CA LYS A 38 10.04 16.47 -22.74
C LYS A 38 10.44 15.02 -22.72
N ILE A 39 9.71 14.21 -22.00
CA ILE A 39 9.98 12.78 -21.81
C ILE A 39 8.68 12.01 -22.07
N ALA A 40 8.78 10.90 -22.80
CA ALA A 40 7.65 10.01 -22.97
C ALA A 40 7.17 9.47 -21.61
N GLY A 41 5.88 9.53 -21.34
CA GLY A 41 5.31 9.07 -20.07
C GLY A 41 5.67 7.61 -19.76
N ALA A 42 5.68 6.75 -20.78
CA ALA A 42 6.07 5.34 -20.65
C ALA A 42 7.50 5.15 -20.08
N ALA A 43 8.42 6.10 -20.29
CA ALA A 43 9.78 6.05 -19.72
C ALA A 43 9.79 6.24 -18.19
N CYS A 44 8.72 6.77 -17.62
CA CYS A 44 8.57 6.97 -16.18
C CYS A 44 8.01 5.74 -15.45
N ARG A 45 7.78 4.63 -16.17
CA ARG A 45 7.26 3.39 -15.57
C ARG A 45 8.29 2.28 -15.59
N LYS A 46 8.56 1.71 -14.43
CA LYS A 46 9.36 0.49 -14.33
C LYS A 46 8.44 -0.73 -14.32
N VAL A 47 8.69 -1.65 -15.25
CA VAL A 47 7.94 -2.91 -15.35
C VAL A 47 8.02 -3.67 -14.03
N GLY A 48 6.88 -4.15 -13.54
CA GLY A 48 6.77 -4.95 -12.31
C GLY A 48 6.57 -4.13 -11.02
N LEU A 49 6.88 -2.82 -10.99
CA LEU A 49 6.69 -2.02 -9.78
C LEU A 49 5.25 -1.53 -9.55
N GLY A 50 4.39 -1.53 -10.59
CA GLY A 50 3.02 -1.07 -10.44
C GLY A 50 2.83 0.43 -10.15
N LYS A 51 3.92 1.19 -10.01
CA LYS A 51 3.97 2.62 -9.72
C LYS A 51 4.76 3.37 -10.77
N ASP A 52 4.47 4.67 -10.93
CA ASP A 52 5.33 5.55 -11.70
C ASP A 52 6.60 5.83 -10.90
N VAL A 53 7.72 5.65 -11.56
CA VAL A 53 9.05 5.91 -11.00
C VAL A 53 9.82 6.78 -11.96
N THR A 54 10.75 7.55 -11.46
CA THR A 54 11.70 8.26 -12.32
C THR A 54 12.91 7.37 -12.53
N ASP A 55 13.24 7.12 -13.77
CA ASP A 55 14.45 6.38 -14.13
C ASP A 55 15.68 7.18 -13.68
N LYS A 56 16.66 6.52 -13.07
CA LYS A 56 17.94 7.12 -12.69
C LYS A 56 18.70 7.67 -13.89
N PHE A 57 18.46 7.12 -15.07
CA PHE A 57 19.07 7.54 -16.32
C PHE A 57 18.45 8.83 -16.91
N LEU A 58 17.35 9.32 -16.37
CA LEU A 58 16.71 10.56 -16.81
C LEU A 58 17.35 11.83 -16.18
N GLY A 59 18.63 11.77 -15.82
CA GLY A 59 19.41 12.94 -15.41
C GLY A 59 18.96 13.57 -14.09
N GLY A 60 18.42 12.79 -13.18
CA GLY A 60 18.04 13.29 -11.86
C GLY A 60 16.74 14.09 -11.82
N ILE A 61 15.84 13.85 -12.76
CA ILE A 61 14.52 14.50 -12.76
C ILE A 61 13.69 13.97 -11.60
N PRO A 62 13.11 14.82 -10.75
CA PRO A 62 12.28 14.42 -9.63
C PRO A 62 11.08 13.61 -10.07
N GLY A 63 10.84 12.53 -9.40
CA GLY A 63 9.71 11.65 -9.60
C GLY A 63 9.33 10.95 -8.32
N VAL A 64 8.47 9.95 -8.42
CA VAL A 64 8.09 9.10 -7.30
C VAL A 64 9.28 8.21 -6.91
N GLN A 65 9.50 8.00 -5.61
CA GLN A 65 10.52 7.08 -5.06
C GLN A 65 11.98 7.43 -5.41
N LYS A 66 12.34 8.67 -5.26
CA LYS A 66 13.72 9.15 -5.50
C LYS A 66 14.66 8.94 -4.31
N GLU A 67 14.12 8.77 -3.12
CA GLU A 67 14.84 8.45 -1.88
C GLU A 67 16.04 9.39 -1.62
N GLY A 68 15.89 10.66 -2.00
CA GLY A 68 16.92 11.68 -1.80
C GLY A 68 18.14 11.58 -2.71
N THR A 69 18.11 10.74 -3.74
CA THR A 69 19.28 10.51 -4.62
C THR A 69 19.60 11.67 -5.56
N ASP A 70 18.60 12.48 -5.93
CA ASP A 70 18.74 13.52 -6.94
C ASP A 70 18.68 14.94 -6.39
N GLY A 71 18.41 15.10 -5.11
CA GLY A 71 18.32 16.40 -4.47
C GLY A 71 17.45 16.39 -3.22
N ILE A 72 17.29 17.57 -2.65
CA ILE A 72 16.47 17.81 -1.46
C ILE A 72 15.20 18.53 -1.88
N ILE A 73 14.03 17.95 -1.57
CA ILE A 73 12.75 18.59 -1.79
C ILE A 73 12.51 19.57 -0.65
N VAL A 74 12.47 20.86 -0.95
CA VAL A 74 12.28 21.93 0.07
C VAL A 74 10.84 22.43 0.13
N ALA A 75 10.03 22.18 -0.90
CA ALA A 75 8.61 22.50 -0.91
C ALA A 75 7.85 21.59 -1.88
N ALA A 76 6.60 21.29 -1.55
CA ALA A 76 5.71 20.50 -2.41
C ALA A 76 4.29 21.07 -2.36
N ARG A 77 3.60 21.06 -3.50
CA ARG A 77 2.17 21.34 -3.59
C ARG A 77 1.44 20.08 -3.99
N TRP A 78 0.52 19.65 -3.13
CA TRP A 78 -0.21 18.42 -3.30
C TRP A 78 -1.63 18.67 -3.82
N VAL A 79 -2.08 17.83 -4.73
CA VAL A 79 -3.50 17.73 -5.08
C VAL A 79 -4.08 16.61 -4.21
N LEU A 80 -5.05 16.99 -3.38
CA LEU A 80 -5.66 16.06 -2.44
C LEU A 80 -7.00 15.57 -2.99
N HIS A 81 -7.31 14.32 -2.73
CA HIS A 81 -8.65 13.79 -2.97
C HIS A 81 -9.61 14.25 -1.87
N LYS A 82 -10.85 14.58 -2.25
CA LYS A 82 -11.89 14.81 -1.26
C LYS A 82 -12.12 13.53 -0.46
N MET A 83 -12.16 13.66 0.87
CA MET A 83 -12.45 12.53 1.74
C MET A 83 -13.84 11.95 1.39
N PRO A 84 -13.93 10.65 1.09
CA PRO A 84 -15.21 10.00 0.88
C PRO A 84 -16.09 10.10 2.13
N PRO A 85 -17.41 10.36 2.00
CA PRO A 85 -18.27 10.56 3.16
C PRO A 85 -18.51 9.29 3.98
N GLN A 86 -18.44 8.13 3.34
CA GLN A 86 -18.68 6.84 3.99
C GLN A 86 -17.42 5.99 4.02
N ILE A 87 -17.11 5.46 5.20
CA ILE A 87 -15.96 4.58 5.41
C ILE A 87 -16.40 3.40 6.28
N ARG A 88 -16.03 2.18 5.88
CA ARG A 88 -16.10 0.98 6.72
C ARG A 88 -14.76 0.30 6.72
N THR A 89 -14.32 -0.12 7.89
CA THR A 89 -13.07 -0.87 8.05
C THR A 89 -13.38 -2.32 8.27
N VAL A 90 -12.74 -3.18 7.50
CA VAL A 90 -12.79 -4.63 7.69
C VAL A 90 -11.51 -5.10 8.39
N CYS A 91 -11.64 -6.09 9.24
CA CYS A 91 -10.53 -6.80 9.88
C CYS A 91 -10.76 -8.30 9.67
N LEU A 92 -9.84 -8.96 9.00
CA LEU A 92 -9.98 -10.35 8.53
C LEU A 92 -8.85 -11.16 9.14
N GLU A 93 -9.18 -12.11 10.01
CA GLU A 93 -8.25 -12.96 10.73
C GLU A 93 -8.15 -14.34 10.08
N PHE A 94 -6.96 -14.72 9.61
CA PHE A 94 -6.68 -16.00 8.97
C PHE A 94 -5.85 -16.87 9.92
N PHE A 95 -6.28 -18.13 10.10
CA PHE A 95 -5.70 -19.09 11.05
C PHE A 95 -4.89 -20.20 10.38
N GLY A 96 -5.08 -20.39 9.07
CA GLY A 96 -4.32 -21.31 8.22
C GLY A 96 -2.98 -20.73 7.76
N GLN A 97 -2.34 -21.41 6.81
CA GLN A 97 -1.09 -20.94 6.21
C GLN A 97 -1.33 -19.67 5.40
N VAL A 98 -0.34 -18.75 5.36
CA VAL A 98 -0.43 -17.50 4.59
C VAL A 98 -0.74 -17.78 3.12
N ARG A 99 -0.15 -18.84 2.54
CA ARG A 99 -0.42 -19.26 1.16
C ARG A 99 -1.90 -19.56 0.89
N GLU A 100 -2.63 -20.06 1.87
CA GLU A 100 -4.06 -20.37 1.76
C GLU A 100 -4.93 -19.09 1.76
N ALA A 101 -4.41 -18.01 2.33
CA ALA A 101 -5.09 -16.72 2.37
C ALA A 101 -4.91 -15.89 1.07
N VAL A 102 -3.86 -16.15 0.28
CA VAL A 102 -3.55 -15.40 -0.95
C VAL A 102 -4.73 -15.35 -1.93
N PRO A 103 -5.47 -16.45 -2.20
CA PRO A 103 -6.64 -16.40 -3.07
C PRO A 103 -7.71 -15.41 -2.60
N ALA A 104 -7.91 -15.24 -1.28
CA ALA A 104 -8.84 -14.25 -0.75
C ALA A 104 -8.36 -12.82 -1.04
N ILE A 105 -7.07 -12.55 -0.94
CA ILE A 105 -6.50 -11.23 -1.27
C ILE A 105 -6.70 -10.89 -2.74
N VAL A 106 -6.45 -11.86 -3.63
CA VAL A 106 -6.68 -11.70 -5.07
C VAL A 106 -8.16 -11.43 -5.36
N GLU A 107 -9.05 -12.22 -4.77
CA GLU A 107 -10.51 -12.08 -4.95
C GLU A 107 -11.01 -10.72 -4.46
N ILE A 108 -10.59 -10.26 -3.28
CA ILE A 108 -10.90 -8.92 -2.78
C ILE A 108 -10.42 -7.85 -3.76
N THR A 109 -9.17 -7.97 -4.24
CA THR A 109 -8.60 -7.00 -5.17
C THR A 109 -9.38 -6.95 -6.48
N ASP A 110 -9.76 -8.11 -7.00
CA ASP A 110 -10.52 -8.21 -8.26
C ASP A 110 -11.96 -7.69 -8.10
N TYR A 111 -12.57 -7.90 -6.92
CA TYR A 111 -13.90 -7.39 -6.60
C TYR A 111 -13.98 -5.84 -6.67
N PHE A 112 -12.90 -5.13 -6.34
CA PHE A 112 -12.86 -3.67 -6.41
C PHE A 112 -12.30 -3.10 -7.72
N LYS A 113 -11.81 -3.94 -8.62
CA LYS A 113 -11.38 -3.49 -9.95
C LYS A 113 -12.59 -3.13 -10.82
N PRO A 114 -12.52 -2.05 -11.62
CA PRO A 114 -13.54 -1.76 -12.62
C PRO A 114 -13.73 -2.95 -13.56
N GLY A 115 -14.97 -3.43 -13.69
CA GLY A 115 -15.29 -4.61 -14.51
C GLY A 115 -14.95 -5.96 -13.88
N GLY A 116 -14.52 -5.99 -12.62
CA GLY A 116 -14.30 -7.22 -11.86
C GLY A 116 -15.58 -7.99 -11.58
N VAL A 117 -15.46 -9.29 -11.32
CA VAL A 117 -16.61 -10.15 -10.97
C VAL A 117 -17.21 -9.69 -9.64
N GLY A 118 -18.51 -9.37 -9.64
CA GLY A 118 -19.20 -8.88 -8.45
C GLY A 118 -18.86 -7.43 -8.07
N HIS A 119 -18.28 -6.68 -9.00
CA HIS A 119 -17.79 -5.31 -8.78
C HIS A 119 -18.71 -4.45 -7.92
N ALA A 120 -18.16 -3.92 -6.84
CA ALA A 120 -18.83 -2.97 -5.95
C ALA A 120 -18.87 -1.58 -6.60
N ALA A 121 -19.86 -1.29 -7.41
CA ALA A 121 -20.01 0.00 -8.07
C ALA A 121 -20.03 1.15 -7.06
N GLY A 122 -19.18 2.15 -7.27
CA GLY A 122 -19.09 3.34 -6.42
C GLY A 122 -18.39 3.14 -5.07
N VAL A 123 -17.83 1.95 -4.81
CA VAL A 123 -17.02 1.65 -3.61
C VAL A 123 -15.59 1.39 -4.02
N GLN A 124 -14.66 1.90 -3.23
CA GLN A 124 -13.22 1.72 -3.45
C GLN A 124 -12.58 1.08 -2.23
N LEU A 125 -11.61 0.23 -2.48
CA LEU A 125 -10.66 -0.25 -1.46
C LEU A 125 -9.56 0.80 -1.33
N ALA A 126 -9.65 1.64 -0.29
CA ALA A 126 -8.73 2.75 -0.07
C ALA A 126 -7.36 2.26 0.44
N GLY A 127 -7.33 1.12 1.08
CA GLY A 127 -6.11 0.47 1.53
C GLY A 127 -6.41 -0.91 2.09
N LEU A 128 -5.46 -1.83 1.96
CA LEU A 128 -5.48 -3.16 2.54
C LEU A 128 -4.10 -3.47 3.09
N GLU A 129 -3.98 -3.49 4.41
CA GLU A 129 -2.73 -3.76 5.12
C GLU A 129 -2.66 -5.22 5.55
N HIS A 130 -1.49 -5.81 5.36
CA HIS A 130 -1.20 -7.18 5.74
C HIS A 130 -0.31 -7.20 6.99
N LEU A 131 -0.75 -7.91 8.03
CA LEU A 131 0.01 -8.18 9.25
C LEU A 131 0.33 -9.67 9.27
N ASP A 132 1.60 -10.03 9.18
CA ASP A 132 2.06 -11.40 9.25
C ASP A 132 2.06 -11.97 10.68
N GLU A 133 2.32 -13.26 10.83
CA GLU A 133 2.34 -13.95 12.13
C GLU A 133 3.35 -13.33 13.10
N ARG A 134 4.52 -12.93 12.62
CA ARG A 134 5.58 -12.33 13.44
C ARG A 134 5.16 -10.96 13.95
N TYR A 135 4.56 -10.15 13.08
CA TYR A 135 4.00 -8.87 13.45
C TYR A 135 2.87 -9.03 14.48
N VAL A 136 1.92 -9.91 14.22
CA VAL A 136 0.78 -10.22 15.10
C VAL A 136 1.26 -10.62 16.49
N LYS A 137 2.32 -11.42 16.57
CA LYS A 137 2.96 -11.81 17.83
C LYS A 137 3.67 -10.64 18.53
N ALA A 138 4.45 -9.87 17.78
CA ALA A 138 5.30 -8.80 18.32
C ALA A 138 4.48 -7.63 18.90
N VAL A 139 3.37 -7.26 18.26
CA VAL A 139 2.51 -6.17 18.75
C VAL A 139 1.53 -6.60 19.83
N GLY A 140 1.47 -7.89 20.17
CA GLY A 140 0.49 -8.42 21.10
C GLY A 140 -0.95 -8.24 20.58
N TYR A 141 -1.15 -8.55 19.31
CA TYR A 141 -2.43 -8.38 18.63
C TYR A 141 -3.58 -9.01 19.43
N ALA A 142 -4.62 -8.23 19.68
CA ALA A 142 -5.84 -8.70 20.35
C ALA A 142 -6.75 -9.40 19.32
N THR A 143 -6.69 -10.74 19.29
CA THR A 143 -7.56 -11.57 18.46
C THR A 143 -9.04 -11.28 18.74
N LYS A 144 -9.81 -11.07 17.68
CA LYS A 144 -11.24 -10.76 17.75
C LYS A 144 -12.09 -12.03 17.67
N ALA A 145 -11.60 -13.03 16.94
CA ALA A 145 -12.22 -14.34 16.85
C ALA A 145 -12.12 -15.09 18.19
N LYS A 146 -13.27 -15.52 18.71
CA LYS A 146 -13.33 -16.21 20.01
C LYS A 146 -13.00 -17.70 19.96
N ARG A 147 -13.09 -18.31 18.78
CA ARG A 147 -13.02 -19.79 18.60
C ARG A 147 -11.65 -20.31 18.23
N HIS A 148 -10.75 -19.40 17.83
CA HIS A 148 -9.43 -19.74 17.33
C HIS A 148 -8.37 -19.13 18.23
N GLY A 149 -7.16 -19.63 18.13
CA GLY A 149 -6.00 -19.06 18.77
C GLY A 149 -5.57 -17.74 18.11
N ARG A 150 -4.28 -17.45 18.15
CA ARG A 150 -3.74 -16.27 17.47
C ARG A 150 -3.77 -16.46 15.95
N PRO A 151 -4.26 -15.47 15.18
CA PRO A 151 -4.23 -15.56 13.73
C PRO A 151 -2.78 -15.54 13.21
N LYS A 152 -2.53 -16.25 12.13
CA LYS A 152 -1.25 -16.24 11.42
C LYS A 152 -1.12 -15.10 10.44
N MET A 153 -2.25 -14.56 10.02
CA MET A 153 -2.31 -13.38 9.17
C MET A 153 -3.55 -12.56 9.50
N VAL A 154 -3.41 -11.24 9.47
CA VAL A 154 -4.54 -10.31 9.59
C VAL A 154 -4.49 -9.34 8.43
N LEU A 155 -5.63 -9.12 7.79
CA LEU A 155 -5.83 -8.04 6.84
C LEU A 155 -6.71 -6.97 7.47
N ILE A 156 -6.29 -5.70 7.36
CA ILE A 156 -7.08 -4.54 7.77
C ILE A 156 -7.24 -3.64 6.57
N GLY A 157 -8.48 -3.32 6.21
CA GLY A 157 -8.76 -2.51 5.02
C GLY A 157 -9.88 -1.51 5.23
N ASP A 158 -9.75 -0.37 4.55
CA ASP A 158 -10.80 0.65 4.50
C ASP A 158 -11.53 0.61 3.17
N LEU A 159 -12.84 0.46 3.24
CA LEU A 159 -13.77 0.55 2.11
C LEU A 159 -14.44 1.92 2.16
N VAL A 160 -14.42 2.63 1.05
CA VAL A 160 -14.89 4.02 0.99
C VAL A 160 -15.81 4.25 -0.20
N GLY A 161 -16.77 5.14 -0.02
CA GLY A 161 -17.72 5.47 -1.09
C GLY A 161 -18.61 6.63 -0.74
N ALA A 162 -19.52 6.98 -1.65
CA ALA A 162 -20.51 8.04 -1.44
C ALA A 162 -21.78 7.51 -0.75
N ASP A 163 -22.16 6.27 -1.02
CA ASP A 163 -23.40 5.64 -0.53
C ASP A 163 -23.09 4.68 0.62
N GLU A 164 -23.78 4.85 1.75
CA GLU A 164 -23.56 4.07 2.96
C GLU A 164 -23.96 2.60 2.78
N ASN A 165 -25.07 2.34 2.09
CA ASN A 165 -25.55 0.99 1.88
C ASN A 165 -24.64 0.21 0.96
N ALA A 166 -24.12 0.86 -0.10
CA ALA A 166 -23.16 0.24 -1.01
C ALA A 166 -21.85 -0.12 -0.28
N VAL A 167 -21.32 0.78 0.57
CA VAL A 167 -20.09 0.52 1.35
C VAL A 167 -20.32 -0.58 2.37
N MET A 168 -21.49 -0.64 3.03
CA MET A 168 -21.84 -1.69 3.97
C MET A 168 -22.00 -3.04 3.28
N ALA A 169 -22.67 -3.08 2.13
CA ALA A 169 -22.83 -4.29 1.32
C ALA A 169 -21.47 -4.84 0.88
N ALA A 170 -20.60 -3.97 0.36
CA ALA A 170 -19.25 -4.34 -0.04
C ALA A 170 -18.43 -4.88 1.14
N ALA A 171 -18.53 -4.27 2.33
CA ALA A 171 -17.84 -4.76 3.53
C ALA A 171 -18.34 -6.15 3.94
N SER A 172 -19.66 -6.39 3.84
CA SER A 172 -20.26 -7.70 4.13
C SER A 172 -19.83 -8.75 3.12
N ASP A 173 -19.72 -8.40 1.84
CA ASP A 173 -19.24 -9.29 0.78
C ASP A 173 -17.77 -9.68 0.99
N VAL A 174 -16.92 -8.72 1.33
CA VAL A 174 -15.50 -8.98 1.65
C VAL A 174 -15.38 -9.94 2.83
N VAL A 175 -16.13 -9.72 3.90
CA VAL A 175 -16.16 -10.64 5.05
C VAL A 175 -16.64 -12.03 4.63
N ARG A 176 -17.69 -12.13 3.84
CA ARG A 176 -18.21 -13.40 3.35
C ARG A 176 -17.19 -14.15 2.49
N MET A 177 -16.52 -13.48 1.55
CA MET A 177 -15.46 -14.08 0.73
C MET A 177 -14.34 -14.67 1.58
N CYS A 178 -13.90 -13.95 2.60
CA CYS A 178 -12.83 -14.43 3.49
C CYS A 178 -13.30 -15.57 4.40
N ASN A 179 -14.51 -15.52 4.93
CA ASN A 179 -15.07 -16.58 5.78
C ASN A 179 -15.20 -17.90 5.02
N LEU A 180 -15.53 -17.87 3.73
CA LEU A 180 -15.55 -19.05 2.84
C LEU A 180 -14.16 -19.67 2.65
N ARG A 181 -13.10 -18.94 2.97
CA ARG A 181 -11.69 -19.39 2.90
C ARG A 181 -11.05 -19.61 4.26
N GLY A 182 -11.87 -19.87 5.28
CA GLY A 182 -11.39 -20.21 6.62
C GLY A 182 -10.88 -19.04 7.45
N ALA A 183 -11.23 -17.80 7.09
CA ALA A 183 -11.00 -16.64 7.93
C ALA A 183 -12.19 -16.35 8.83
N GLU A 184 -12.00 -15.49 9.83
CA GLU A 184 -13.07 -14.78 10.54
C GLU A 184 -12.95 -13.28 10.26
N GLY A 185 -14.00 -12.71 9.68
CA GLY A 185 -14.06 -11.31 9.30
C GLY A 185 -14.97 -10.48 10.20
N PHE A 186 -14.53 -9.24 10.45
CA PHE A 186 -15.23 -8.26 11.29
C PHE A 186 -15.33 -6.93 10.56
N VAL A 187 -16.47 -6.24 10.72
CA VAL A 187 -16.68 -4.88 10.20
C VAL A 187 -16.72 -3.91 11.37
N ALA A 188 -15.95 -2.84 11.30
CA ALA A 188 -16.05 -1.73 12.23
C ALA A 188 -17.27 -0.87 11.89
N VAL A 189 -18.26 -0.89 12.76
CA VAL A 189 -19.53 -0.18 12.56
C VAL A 189 -19.47 1.29 12.99
N ASN A 190 -18.43 1.70 13.71
CA ASN A 190 -18.24 3.06 14.20
C ASN A 190 -16.76 3.47 14.23
N GLY A 191 -16.51 4.77 14.44
CA GLY A 191 -15.16 5.34 14.44
C GLY A 191 -14.27 4.82 15.57
N GLU A 192 -14.82 4.45 16.72
CA GLU A 192 -14.04 3.90 17.84
C GLU A 192 -13.53 2.49 17.52
N THR A 193 -14.40 1.64 17.00
CA THR A 193 -14.01 0.30 16.55
C THR A 193 -12.98 0.37 15.42
N ARG A 194 -13.16 1.31 14.47
CA ARG A 194 -12.20 1.57 13.42
C ARG A 194 -10.82 1.94 13.99
N LYS A 195 -10.76 2.87 14.93
CA LYS A 195 -9.51 3.26 15.61
C LYS A 195 -8.84 2.07 16.29
N LYS A 196 -9.61 1.18 16.92
CA LYS A 196 -9.07 -0.03 17.55
C LYS A 196 -8.45 -0.99 16.53
N PHE A 197 -9.07 -1.18 15.35
CA PHE A 197 -8.51 -2.03 14.29
C PHE A 197 -7.18 -1.47 13.78
N TRP A 198 -7.11 -0.16 13.53
CA TRP A 198 -5.90 0.50 13.06
C TRP A 198 -4.82 0.68 14.14
N LEU A 199 -5.17 0.61 15.42
CA LEU A 199 -4.22 0.77 16.51
C LEU A 199 -3.12 -0.29 16.46
N ASP A 200 -3.47 -1.54 16.17
CA ASP A 200 -2.51 -2.63 16.07
C ASP A 200 -1.51 -2.38 14.92
N ARG A 201 -1.98 -1.82 13.79
CA ARG A 201 -1.12 -1.45 12.66
C ARG A 201 -0.19 -0.28 12.98
N SER A 202 -0.61 0.65 13.81
CA SER A 202 0.19 1.83 14.17
C SER A 202 1.38 1.51 15.10
N ARG A 203 1.40 0.32 15.71
CA ARG A 203 2.43 -0.11 16.66
C ARG A 203 3.71 -0.66 16.00
N THR A 204 4.00 -0.28 14.77
CA THR A 204 5.19 -0.75 14.04
C THR A 204 6.50 -0.55 14.79
N ALA A 205 6.63 0.52 15.58
CA ALA A 205 7.81 0.77 16.41
C ALA A 205 7.99 -0.26 17.55
N ALA A 206 6.95 -1.02 17.89
CA ALA A 206 7.03 -2.03 18.95
C ALA A 206 7.90 -3.23 18.55
N ILE A 207 8.02 -3.53 17.25
CA ILE A 207 8.80 -4.67 16.76
C ILE A 207 10.27 -4.52 17.12
N SER A 208 10.87 -3.35 16.90
CA SER A 208 12.28 -3.10 17.22
C SER A 208 12.56 -3.12 18.72
N ARG A 209 11.58 -2.83 19.56
CA ARG A 209 11.72 -2.90 21.03
C ARG A 209 11.73 -4.34 21.57
N HIS A 210 11.05 -5.27 20.88
CA HIS A 210 10.88 -6.64 21.36
C HIS A 210 11.84 -7.65 20.74
N THR A 211 12.51 -7.29 19.66
CA THR A 211 13.32 -8.26 18.91
C THR A 211 14.84 -8.00 18.99
N ASN A 212 15.30 -6.85 19.52
CA ASN A 212 16.71 -6.40 19.45
C ASN A 212 17.32 -6.48 18.04
N ALA A 213 16.48 -6.63 17.02
CA ALA A 213 16.91 -6.78 15.64
C ALA A 213 16.92 -5.44 14.93
N PHE A 214 17.90 -5.23 14.06
CA PHE A 214 17.84 -4.16 13.10
C PHE A 214 16.66 -4.39 12.17
N LYS A 215 15.76 -3.40 12.09
CA LYS A 215 14.66 -3.43 11.14
C LYS A 215 15.15 -2.83 9.83
N LEU A 216 15.35 -3.67 8.84
CA LEU A 216 15.51 -3.24 7.45
C LEU A 216 14.12 -3.09 6.86
N ASN A 217 13.77 -1.86 6.49
CA ASN A 217 12.53 -1.59 5.77
C ASN A 217 12.86 -1.59 4.28
N GLU A 218 12.52 -2.68 3.62
CA GLU A 218 12.57 -2.76 2.17
C GLU A 218 11.18 -3.01 1.64
N ASP A 219 10.68 -2.04 0.89
CA ASP A 219 9.43 -2.21 0.16
C ASP A 219 9.71 -3.03 -1.10
N VAL A 220 9.01 -4.15 -1.22
CA VAL A 220 9.05 -4.99 -2.41
C VAL A 220 7.71 -4.97 -3.12
N VAL A 221 7.75 -5.09 -4.44
CA VAL A 221 6.56 -5.24 -5.27
C VAL A 221 6.61 -6.58 -5.95
N ILE A 222 5.64 -7.41 -5.64
CA ILE A 222 5.48 -8.75 -6.20
C ILE A 222 4.07 -8.90 -6.78
N PRO A 223 3.87 -9.71 -7.82
CA PRO A 223 2.53 -10.07 -8.27
C PRO A 223 1.76 -10.74 -7.12
N LEU A 224 0.53 -10.29 -6.83
CA LEU A 224 -0.27 -10.82 -5.73
C LEU A 224 -0.38 -12.36 -5.71
N PRO A 225 -0.58 -13.07 -6.85
CA PRO A 225 -0.63 -14.53 -6.85
C PRO A 225 0.68 -15.20 -6.39
N ARG A 226 1.82 -14.49 -6.45
CA ARG A 226 3.14 -14.97 -6.00
C ARG A 226 3.44 -14.66 -4.53
N MET A 227 2.53 -14.00 -3.83
CA MET A 227 2.74 -13.59 -2.43
C MET A 227 3.01 -14.79 -1.52
N GLY A 228 2.35 -15.94 -1.74
CA GLY A 228 2.63 -17.16 -0.98
C GLY A 228 4.07 -17.64 -1.15
N ASP A 229 4.57 -17.69 -2.38
CA ASP A 229 5.95 -18.10 -2.68
C ASP A 229 6.97 -17.16 -2.03
N TYR A 230 6.67 -15.85 -2.04
CA TYR A 230 7.50 -14.84 -1.38
C TYR A 230 7.57 -15.05 0.14
N CYS A 231 6.43 -15.23 0.79
CA CYS A 231 6.37 -15.45 2.24
C CYS A 231 7.12 -16.72 2.64
N ASP A 232 6.93 -17.83 1.92
CA ASP A 232 7.64 -19.09 2.17
C ASP A 232 9.15 -18.92 1.96
N GLY A 233 9.56 -18.17 0.93
CA GLY A 233 10.96 -17.87 0.65
C GLY A 233 11.63 -17.05 1.76
N ILE A 234 10.97 -16.01 2.24
CA ILE A 234 11.45 -15.19 3.37
C ILE A 234 11.55 -16.02 4.65
N GLU A 235 10.56 -16.87 4.93
CA GLU A 235 10.59 -17.73 6.11
C GLU A 235 11.78 -18.71 6.07
N ARG A 236 12.02 -19.35 4.91
CA ARG A 236 13.16 -20.23 4.72
C ARG A 236 14.48 -19.52 4.95
N ILE A 237 14.68 -18.32 4.33
CA ILE A 237 15.90 -17.52 4.49
C ILE A 237 16.09 -17.14 5.97
N ASN A 238 15.05 -16.75 6.66
CA ASN A 238 15.12 -16.40 8.07
C ASN A 238 15.57 -17.60 8.93
N ILE A 239 15.07 -18.81 8.66
CA ILE A 239 15.47 -20.02 9.37
C ILE A 239 16.95 -20.32 9.07
N GLU A 240 17.34 -20.35 7.81
CA GLU A 240 18.70 -20.64 7.39
C GLU A 240 19.72 -19.70 8.03
N LEU A 241 19.44 -18.38 8.08
CA LEU A 241 20.34 -17.39 8.68
C LEU A 241 20.30 -17.37 10.20
N SER A 242 19.25 -17.86 10.84
CA SER A 242 19.15 -17.94 12.31
C SER A 242 19.83 -19.16 12.89
N THR A 243 20.21 -20.13 12.08
CA THR A 243 20.89 -21.36 12.48
C THR A 243 22.41 -21.35 12.26
N GLN A 244 22.92 -20.26 11.68
CA GLN A 244 24.35 -19.99 11.55
C GLN A 244 24.87 -19.15 12.74
#